data_8d79d221822a5ad2059c66c0169cc98e
#
_entry.id   8d79d221822a5ad2059c66c0169cc98e
#
_cell.length_a   1.000
_cell.length_b   1.000
_cell.length_c   1.000
_cell.angle_alpha   90.00
_cell.angle_beta   90.00
_cell.angle_gamma   90.00
#
_symmetry.space_group_name_H-M   'P 1'
#
loop_
_entity.id
_entity.type
_entity.pdbx_description
1 polymer ?
#
loop_
_entity_poly.entity_id
_entity_poly.type
_entity_poly.pdbx_seq_one_letter_code
_entity_poly.pdbx_strand_id
1 'polypeptide(L)'
;MSKNATPEDLESAMLALLEERGPGGTIGPADVAQAIGGNQPDGWGPLMQPVRKVAVRLMKEGRIVILRKGRPVDPDDFRGTYRLAMPPAPDA
;
A
#
# COMPACT_ATOMS: atom_id res chain seq x y z
N MET A 1 6.09 -19.19 -16.02
CA MET A 1 5.63 -17.82 -16.17
C MET A 1 6.24 -16.96 -15.09
N SER A 2 7.01 -16.00 -15.49
CA SER A 2 7.58 -15.11 -14.50
C SER A 2 6.49 -14.15 -14.05
N LYS A 3 6.36 -14.01 -12.76
CA LYS A 3 5.45 -13.04 -12.20
C LYS A 3 6.27 -11.84 -11.80
N ASN A 4 6.50 -10.98 -12.75
CA ASN A 4 7.15 -9.73 -12.44
C ASN A 4 6.09 -8.82 -11.85
N ALA A 5 6.26 -8.52 -10.57
CA ALA A 5 5.37 -7.59 -9.91
C ALA A 5 5.70 -6.19 -10.43
N THR A 6 4.93 -5.73 -11.39
CA THR A 6 5.10 -4.38 -11.90
C THR A 6 4.49 -3.38 -10.93
N PRO A 7 4.92 -2.11 -10.98
CA PRO A 7 4.27 -1.10 -10.16
C PRO A 7 2.75 -1.06 -10.37
N GLU A 8 2.29 -1.33 -11.59
CA GLU A 8 0.87 -1.35 -11.88
C GLU A 8 0.15 -2.50 -11.18
N ASP A 9 0.79 -3.67 -11.11
CA ASP A 9 0.24 -4.81 -10.40
C ASP A 9 0.12 -4.51 -8.91
N LEU A 10 1.14 -3.89 -8.35
CA LEU A 10 1.14 -3.52 -6.93
C LEU A 10 0.09 -2.46 -6.63
N GLU A 11 -0.05 -1.50 -7.53
CA GLU A 11 -1.06 -0.47 -7.39
C GLU A 11 -2.46 -1.08 -7.40
N SER A 12 -2.72 -1.96 -8.36
CA SER A 12 -4.03 -2.61 -8.48
C SER A 12 -4.36 -3.42 -7.24
N ALA A 13 -3.40 -4.20 -6.74
CA ALA A 13 -3.60 -5.01 -5.54
C ALA A 13 -3.85 -4.13 -4.33
N MET A 14 -3.09 -3.05 -4.19
CA MET A 14 -3.23 -2.14 -3.07
C MET A 14 -4.62 -1.51 -3.05
N LEU A 15 -5.06 -0.99 -4.18
CA LEU A 15 -6.36 -0.34 -4.26
C LEU A 15 -7.51 -1.34 -4.06
N ALA A 16 -7.36 -2.54 -4.60
CA ALA A 16 -8.39 -3.57 -4.42
C ALA A 16 -8.54 -3.96 -2.94
N LEU A 17 -7.42 -4.14 -2.24
CA LEU A 17 -7.46 -4.48 -0.83
C LEU A 17 -8.06 -3.35 0.00
N LEU A 18 -7.75 -2.11 -0.34
CA LEU A 18 -8.33 -0.96 0.35
C LEU A 18 -9.83 -0.86 0.12
N GLU A 19 -10.28 -1.15 -1.10
CA GLU A 19 -11.71 -1.16 -1.40
C GLU A 19 -12.45 -2.22 -0.60
N GLU A 20 -11.82 -3.39 -0.43
CA GLU A 20 -12.41 -4.45 0.37
C GLU A 20 -12.56 -4.06 1.83
N ARG A 21 -11.57 -3.32 2.36
CA ARG A 21 -11.65 -2.86 3.74
C ARG A 21 -12.70 -1.78 3.94
N GLY A 22 -12.90 -0.97 2.91
CA GLY A 22 -13.85 0.13 2.97
C GLY A 22 -13.34 1.32 3.75
N PRO A 23 -14.18 2.36 3.85
CA PRO A 23 -13.80 3.59 4.56
C PRO A 23 -13.45 3.32 6.01
N GLY A 24 -12.38 3.93 6.48
CA GLY A 24 -11.93 3.77 7.87
C GLY A 24 -11.10 2.54 8.15
N GLY A 25 -11.00 1.61 7.19
CA GLY A 25 -10.13 0.45 7.34
C GLY A 25 -8.73 0.73 6.87
N THR A 26 -7.79 -0.11 7.32
CA THR A 26 -6.39 0.00 6.89
C THR A 26 -5.87 -1.36 6.47
N ILE A 27 -4.82 -1.35 5.66
CA ILE A 27 -4.09 -2.57 5.30
C ILE A 27 -2.61 -2.33 5.57
N GLY A 28 -1.87 -3.42 5.74
CA GLY A 28 -0.42 -3.33 5.87
C GLY A 28 0.26 -3.48 4.52
N PRO A 29 1.48 -2.97 4.39
CA PRO A 29 2.23 -3.14 3.13
C PRO A 29 2.50 -4.61 2.83
N ALA A 30 2.67 -5.44 3.85
CA ALA A 30 2.87 -6.87 3.65
C ALA A 30 1.64 -7.53 3.02
N ASP A 31 0.45 -7.03 3.32
CA ASP A 31 -0.77 -7.57 2.71
C ASP A 31 -0.73 -7.42 1.19
N VAL A 32 -0.26 -6.27 0.71
CA VAL A 32 -0.13 -6.02 -0.71
C VAL A 32 0.96 -6.92 -1.31
N ALA A 33 2.10 -6.99 -0.64
CA ALA A 33 3.22 -7.80 -1.11
C ALA A 33 2.82 -9.27 -1.20
N GLN A 34 2.09 -9.77 -0.21
CA GLN A 34 1.65 -11.16 -0.19
C GLN A 34 0.59 -11.44 -1.26
N ALA A 35 -0.25 -10.48 -1.56
CA ALA A 35 -1.27 -10.64 -2.59
C ALA A 35 -0.64 -10.91 -3.95
N ILE A 36 0.54 -10.37 -4.20
CA ILE A 36 1.27 -10.55 -5.46
C ILE A 36 2.29 -11.68 -5.36
N GLY A 37 3.07 -11.70 -4.28
CA GLY A 37 4.20 -12.61 -4.13
C GLY A 37 3.90 -13.91 -3.41
N GLY A 38 2.68 -14.08 -2.90
CA GLY A 38 2.32 -15.30 -2.17
C GLY A 38 2.73 -15.23 -0.70
N ASN A 39 2.47 -16.31 0.01
CA ASN A 39 2.65 -16.34 1.46
C ASN A 39 4.07 -16.68 1.93
N GLN A 40 4.93 -17.06 1.00
CA GLN A 40 6.31 -17.39 1.34
C GLN A 40 7.14 -16.12 1.44
N PRO A 41 7.93 -15.97 2.51
CA PRO A 41 8.76 -14.76 2.64
C PRO A 41 9.67 -14.48 1.45
N ASP A 42 10.16 -15.53 0.79
CA ASP A 42 10.99 -15.36 -0.40
C ASP A 42 10.21 -14.74 -1.56
N GLY A 43 8.89 -14.92 -1.58
CA GLY A 43 8.07 -14.38 -2.63
C GLY A 43 7.64 -12.93 -2.35
N TRP A 44 7.23 -12.63 -1.11
CA TRP A 44 6.69 -11.31 -0.83
C TRP A 44 7.72 -10.34 -0.24
N GLY A 45 8.75 -10.86 0.45
CA GLY A 45 9.75 -9.99 1.07
C GLY A 45 10.38 -9.00 0.12
N PRO A 46 10.86 -9.47 -1.07
CA PRO A 46 11.47 -8.54 -2.04
C PRO A 46 10.54 -7.48 -2.57
N LEU A 47 9.22 -7.64 -2.39
CA LEU A 47 8.23 -6.69 -2.90
C LEU A 47 7.97 -5.53 -1.94
N MET A 48 8.49 -5.60 -0.71
CA MET A 48 8.22 -4.56 0.28
C MET A 48 8.72 -3.19 -0.15
N GLN A 49 9.90 -3.11 -0.74
CA GLN A 49 10.41 -1.84 -1.25
C GLN A 49 9.58 -1.31 -2.43
N PRO A 50 9.28 -2.14 -3.44
CA PRO A 50 8.38 -1.69 -4.51
C PRO A 50 7.02 -1.25 -3.99
N VAL A 51 6.45 -1.96 -3.02
CA VAL A 51 5.17 -1.57 -2.42
C VAL A 51 5.27 -0.16 -1.82
N ARG A 52 6.35 0.10 -1.09
CA ARG A 52 6.55 1.42 -0.50
C ARG A 52 6.61 2.51 -1.57
N LYS A 53 7.33 2.26 -2.66
CA LYS A 53 7.43 3.23 -3.75
C LYS A 53 6.08 3.54 -4.38
N VAL A 54 5.27 2.51 -4.60
CA VAL A 54 3.93 2.69 -5.16
C VAL A 54 3.07 3.47 -4.17
N ALA A 55 3.13 3.13 -2.89
CA ALA A 55 2.34 3.81 -1.86
C ALA A 55 2.69 5.30 -1.80
N VAL A 56 3.99 5.62 -1.85
CA VAL A 56 4.43 7.02 -1.84
C VAL A 56 3.85 7.77 -3.03
N ARG A 57 3.95 7.18 -4.21
CA ARG A 57 3.41 7.80 -5.42
C ARG A 57 1.90 8.04 -5.31
N LEU A 58 1.18 7.02 -4.88
CA LEU A 58 -0.28 7.13 -4.78
C LEU A 58 -0.69 8.16 -3.73
N MET A 59 0.07 8.26 -2.63
CA MET A 59 -0.22 9.27 -1.63
C MET A 59 0.00 10.68 -2.19
N LYS A 60 1.06 10.87 -2.97
CA LYS A 60 1.32 12.17 -3.60
C LYS A 60 0.23 12.53 -4.61
N GLU A 61 -0.38 11.52 -5.22
CA GLU A 61 -1.50 11.71 -6.15
C GLU A 61 -2.84 11.90 -5.43
N GLY A 62 -2.87 11.74 -4.11
CA GLY A 62 -4.10 11.89 -3.35
C GLY A 62 -5.01 10.68 -3.40
N ARG A 63 -4.52 9.54 -3.83
CA ARG A 63 -5.34 8.34 -4.02
C ARG A 63 -5.36 7.43 -2.80
N ILE A 64 -4.34 7.50 -1.96
CA ILE A 64 -4.28 6.77 -0.70
C ILE A 64 -3.61 7.64 0.36
N VAL A 65 -3.63 7.16 1.61
CA VAL A 65 -2.93 7.82 2.70
C VAL A 65 -2.05 6.79 3.40
N ILE A 66 -0.81 7.17 3.68
CA ILE A 66 0.10 6.37 4.48
C ILE A 66 0.02 6.86 5.91
N LEU A 67 -0.23 5.92 6.83
CA LEU A 67 -0.43 6.27 8.24
C LEU A 67 0.65 5.63 9.11
N ARG A 68 1.08 6.36 10.11
CA ARG A 68 1.86 5.82 11.22
C ARG A 68 1.19 6.23 12.51
N LYS A 69 0.91 5.23 13.34
CA LYS A 69 0.21 5.48 14.62
C LYS A 69 -1.08 6.27 14.40
N GLY A 70 -1.78 5.94 13.33
CA GLY A 70 -3.07 6.55 13.02
C GLY A 70 -3.02 7.93 12.41
N ARG A 71 -1.84 8.44 12.09
CA ARG A 71 -1.70 9.79 11.53
C ARG A 71 -1.05 9.76 10.16
N PRO A 72 -1.51 10.61 9.23
CA PRO A 72 -0.85 10.70 7.92
C PRO A 72 0.60 11.14 8.07
N VAL A 73 1.46 10.54 7.25
CA VAL A 73 2.88 10.87 7.26
C VAL A 73 3.21 11.74 6.05
N ASP A 74 4.39 12.37 6.11
CA ASP A 74 4.99 12.98 4.93
C ASP A 74 5.50 11.85 4.04
N PRO A 75 5.00 11.71 2.81
CA PRO A 75 5.42 10.59 1.95
C PRO A 75 6.90 10.59 1.62
N ASP A 76 7.56 11.71 1.75
CA ASP A 76 9.00 11.80 1.49
C ASP A 76 9.85 11.59 2.73
N ASP A 77 9.23 11.48 3.91
CA ASP A 77 10.01 11.42 5.14
C ASP A 77 9.27 10.64 6.22
N PHE A 78 9.27 9.31 6.10
CA PHE A 78 8.72 8.46 7.15
C PHE A 78 9.55 7.19 7.26
N ARG A 79 9.55 6.62 8.45
CA ARG A 79 10.32 5.41 8.76
C ARG A 79 9.51 4.47 9.63
N GLY A 80 9.89 3.20 9.56
CA GLY A 80 9.29 2.17 10.40
C GLY A 80 8.02 1.62 9.80
N THR A 81 7.25 0.95 10.64
CA THR A 81 6.01 0.34 10.19
C THR A 81 4.98 1.40 9.86
N TYR A 82 4.17 1.11 8.86
CA TYR A 82 3.13 2.01 8.41
C TYR A 82 1.93 1.21 7.95
N ARG A 83 0.81 1.89 7.82
CA ARG A 83 -0.43 1.31 7.32
C ARG A 83 -0.91 2.14 6.14
N LEU A 84 -1.75 1.55 5.32
CA LEU A 84 -2.31 2.21 4.15
C LEU A 84 -3.82 2.31 4.33
N ALA A 85 -4.39 3.42 3.89
CA ALA A 85 -5.81 3.66 4.01
C ALA A 85 -6.32 4.44 2.80
N MET A 86 -7.61 4.38 2.58
CA MET A 86 -8.24 5.27 1.61
C MET A 86 -8.24 6.69 2.16
N PRO A 87 -8.10 7.70 1.30
CA PRO A 87 -8.21 9.07 1.78
C PRO A 87 -9.61 9.34 2.32
N PRO A 88 -9.73 10.29 3.25
CA PRO A 88 -11.06 10.66 3.73
C PRO A 88 -11.93 11.12 2.57
N ALA A 89 -13.20 10.78 2.65
CA ALA A 89 -14.14 11.21 1.62
C ALA A 89 -14.17 12.74 1.59
N PRO A 90 -14.21 13.35 0.40
CA PRO A 90 -14.34 14.80 0.34
C PRO A 90 -15.68 15.22 0.96
N ASP A 91 -15.62 16.29 1.73
CA ASP A 91 -16.85 16.84 2.29
C ASP A 91 -17.71 17.38 1.16
N ALA A 92 -18.92 16.93 1.15
CA ALA A 92 -19.88 17.39 0.16
C ALA A 92 -20.31 18.81 0.43
#